data_a07c567379762fb49757eddcc5a135e1
#
_entry.id   a07c567379762fb49757eddcc5a135e1
#
_cell.length_a   1.000
_cell.length_b   1.000
_cell.length_c   1.000
_cell.angle_alpha   90.00
_cell.angle_beta   90.00
_cell.angle_gamma   90.00
#
_symmetry.space_group_name_H-M   'P 1'
#
loop_
_entity.id
_entity.type
_entity.pdbx_description
1 polymer ?
#
loop_
_entity_poly.entity_id
_entity_poly.type
_entity_poly.pdbx_seq_one_letter_code
_entity_poly.pdbx_strand_id
1 'polypeptide(L)' 'MTRVLIIEPGYCPYQAAFDSPQAAISEVIEGDSLLLKPFGTSKIGVVCSKNQSRLKYNRQLEDGCTIRGRFLVCGLSES' A
#
# COMPACT_ATOMS: atom_id res chain seq x y z
N MET A 1 5.59 -8.93 14.51
CA MET A 1 4.51 -9.11 13.53
C MET A 1 4.04 -7.77 13.03
N THR A 2 3.88 -7.63 11.74
CA THR A 2 3.49 -6.39 11.10
C THR A 2 2.06 -6.48 10.60
N ARG A 3 1.22 -5.53 11.03
CA ARG A 3 -0.17 -5.45 10.57
C ARG A 3 -0.30 -4.35 9.53
N VAL A 4 -0.97 -4.67 8.44
CA VAL A 4 -1.18 -3.74 7.34
C VAL A 4 -2.64 -3.78 6.90
N LEU A 5 -3.09 -2.73 6.25
CA LEU A 5 -4.38 -2.68 5.61
C LEU A 5 -4.17 -2.90 4.12
N ILE A 6 -4.79 -3.94 3.59
CA ILE A 6 -4.67 -4.28 2.17
C ILE A 6 -5.90 -3.77 1.42
N ILE A 7 -5.65 -3.08 0.32
CA ILE A 7 -6.72 -2.50 -0.50
C ILE A 7 -6.60 -3.06 -1.91
N GLU A 8 -7.60 -3.85 -2.30
CA GLU A 8 -7.65 -4.47 -3.62
C GLU A 8 -8.73 -3.79 -4.48
N PRO A 9 -8.53 -3.74 -5.81
CA PRO A 9 -9.54 -3.16 -6.70
C PRO A 9 -10.89 -3.86 -6.56
N GLY A 10 -11.94 -3.09 -6.28
CA GLY A 10 -13.29 -3.63 -6.19
C GLY A 10 -13.66 -4.32 -4.89
N TYR A 11 -12.76 -4.31 -3.90
CA TYR A 11 -13.02 -4.96 -2.61
C TYR A 11 -12.89 -3.97 -1.46
N CYS A 12 -13.55 -4.27 -0.34
CA CYS A 12 -13.37 -3.48 0.87
C CYS A 12 -11.98 -3.73 1.45
N PRO A 13 -11.36 -2.70 2.04
CA PRO A 13 -10.07 -2.89 2.70
C PRO A 13 -10.15 -3.91 3.82
N TYR A 14 -9.09 -4.67 4.01
CA TYR A 14 -9.02 -5.67 5.09
C TYR A 14 -7.63 -5.70 5.71
N GLN A 15 -7.60 -6.10 6.97
CA GLN A 15 -6.35 -6.21 7.71
C GLN A 15 -5.69 -7.56 7.45
N ALA A 16 -4.37 -7.53 7.43
CA ALA A 16 -3.56 -8.75 7.35
C ALA A 16 -2.31 -8.56 8.20
N ALA A 17 -1.76 -9.67 8.69
CA ALA A 17 -0.55 -9.67 9.50
C ALA A 17 0.53 -10.47 8.77
N PHE A 18 1.75 -9.94 8.81
CA PHE A 18 2.91 -10.56 8.18
C PHE A 18 4.07 -10.58 9.18
N ASP A 19 5.04 -11.45 8.91
CA ASP A 19 6.21 -11.55 9.78
C ASP A 19 7.07 -10.29 9.77
N SER A 20 7.09 -9.59 8.65
CA SER A 20 7.86 -8.36 8.50
C SER A 20 7.22 -7.45 7.46
N PRO A 21 7.59 -6.15 7.44
CA PRO A 21 7.11 -5.27 6.37
C PRO A 21 7.53 -5.75 4.97
N GLN A 22 8.72 -6.31 4.85
CA GLN A 22 9.20 -6.83 3.56
C GLN A 22 8.36 -8.00 3.08
N ALA A 23 7.94 -8.89 4.00
CA ALA A 23 7.06 -9.99 3.64
C ALA A 23 5.72 -9.50 3.13
N ALA A 24 5.16 -8.47 3.78
CA ALA A 24 3.90 -7.87 3.35
C ALA A 24 4.02 -7.29 1.94
N ILE A 25 5.08 -6.55 1.68
CA ILE A 25 5.32 -5.92 0.38
C ILE A 25 5.47 -7.00 -0.70
N SER A 26 6.24 -8.04 -0.44
CA SER A 26 6.47 -9.12 -1.41
C SER A 26 5.18 -9.85 -1.77
N GLU A 27 4.29 -10.03 -0.80
CA GLU A 27 3.03 -10.74 -1.03
C GLU A 27 2.00 -9.89 -1.78
N VAL A 28 1.92 -8.61 -1.46
CA VAL A 28 0.83 -7.75 -1.90
C VAL A 28 1.18 -6.99 -3.17
N ILE A 29 2.41 -6.53 -3.28
CA ILE A 29 2.82 -5.62 -4.35
C ILE A 29 3.48 -6.40 -5.48
N GLU A 30 3.03 -6.16 -6.70
CA GLU A 30 3.61 -6.75 -7.90
C GLU A 30 4.81 -5.93 -8.36
N GLY A 31 5.96 -6.58 -8.50
CA GLY A 31 7.18 -5.94 -8.95
C GLY A 31 7.76 -4.99 -7.92
N ASP A 32 8.39 -3.94 -8.39
CA ASP A 32 9.01 -2.95 -7.52
C ASP A 32 7.96 -2.13 -6.79
N SER A 33 8.23 -1.80 -5.54
CA SER A 33 7.32 -1.03 -4.70
C SER A 33 7.74 0.42 -4.58
N LEU A 34 6.76 1.28 -4.29
CA LEU A 34 6.95 2.70 -4.08
C LEU A 34 6.24 3.09 -2.79
N LEU A 35 6.92 3.80 -1.92
CA LEU A 35 6.35 4.30 -0.67
C LEU A 35 5.87 5.75 -0.87
N LEU A 36 4.61 5.98 -0.55
CA LEU A 36 4.00 7.31 -0.60
C LEU A 36 3.58 7.74 0.80
N LYS A 37 3.58 9.03 1.04
CA LYS A 37 3.12 9.61 2.31
C LYS A 37 2.06 10.66 2.03
N PRO A 38 0.90 10.26 1.50
CA PRO A 38 -0.09 11.20 0.98
C PRO A 38 -0.87 11.96 2.05
N PHE A 39 -0.77 11.55 3.31
CA PHE A 39 -1.56 12.15 4.39
C PHE A 39 -0.81 13.26 5.13
N GLY A 40 0.34 13.69 4.63
CA GLY A 40 1.11 14.74 5.27
C GLY A 40 1.71 14.37 6.62
N THR A 41 1.77 13.08 6.93
CA THR A 41 2.36 12.57 8.17
C THR A 41 3.42 11.53 7.86
N SER A 42 4.46 11.48 8.70
CA SER A 42 5.48 10.44 8.57
C SER A 42 5.09 9.13 9.26
N LYS A 43 3.91 9.09 9.91
CA LYS A 43 3.49 7.92 10.68
C LYS A 43 2.71 6.89 9.88
N ILE A 44 2.19 7.27 8.72
CA ILE A 44 1.38 6.41 7.87
C ILE A 44 1.97 6.42 6.47
N GLY A 45 2.23 5.24 5.94
CA GLY A 45 2.73 5.09 4.58
C GLY A 45 1.81 4.26 3.72
N VAL A 46 1.78 4.57 2.44
CA VAL A 46 1.08 3.80 1.43
C VAL A 46 2.13 3.17 0.53
N VAL A 47 2.10 1.84 0.41
CA VAL A 47 3.04 1.12 -0.45
C VAL A 47 2.26 0.56 -1.63
N CYS A 48 2.69 0.91 -2.83
CA CYS A 48 2.03 0.48 -4.05
C CYS A 48 3.06 0.05 -5.09
N SER A 49 2.60 -0.51 -6.21
CA SER A 49 3.50 -0.90 -7.27
C SER A 49 4.09 0.34 -7.95
N LYS A 50 5.37 0.31 -8.21
CA LYS A 50 6.07 1.41 -8.89
C LYS A 50 5.63 1.53 -10.34
N ASN A 51 5.36 0.40 -11.01
CA ASN A 51 4.88 0.39 -12.39
C ASN A 51 3.43 -0.05 -12.41
N GLN A 52 2.52 0.92 -12.56
CA GLN A 52 1.08 0.69 -12.47
C GLN A 52 0.36 0.72 -13.83
N SER A 53 1.08 0.90 -14.91
CA SER A 53 0.45 1.14 -16.21
C SER A 53 -0.44 0.00 -16.71
N ARG A 54 -0.16 -1.24 -16.29
CA ARG A 54 -0.93 -2.43 -16.69
C ARG A 54 -1.87 -2.92 -15.61
N LEU A 55 -1.94 -2.22 -14.48
CA LEU A 55 -2.73 -2.66 -13.35
C LEU A 55 -4.11 -2.03 -13.40
N LYS A 56 -5.06 -2.74 -12.81
CA LYS A 56 -6.43 -2.29 -12.75
C LYS A 56 -6.55 -1.09 -11.81
N TYR A 57 -7.35 -0.09 -12.20
CA TYR A 57 -7.63 1.05 -11.34
C TYR A 57 -8.16 0.57 -9.98
N ASN A 58 -7.65 1.15 -8.93
CA ASN A 58 -8.09 0.85 -7.56
C ASN A 58 -8.76 2.06 -6.94
N ARG A 59 -7.98 3.05 -6.53
CA ARG A 59 -8.53 4.21 -5.83
C ARG A 59 -7.75 5.47 -6.13
N GLN A 60 -8.39 6.61 -5.92
CA GLN A 60 -7.75 7.90 -5.91
C GLN A 60 -7.65 8.37 -4.45
N LEU A 61 -6.47 8.80 -4.04
CA LEU A 61 -6.22 9.31 -2.71
C LEU A 61 -6.61 10.79 -2.62
N GLU A 62 -6.72 11.30 -1.40
CA GLU A 62 -7.17 12.68 -1.16
C GLU A 62 -6.30 13.73 -1.85
N ASP A 63 -5.01 13.45 -2.03
CA ASP A 63 -4.09 14.37 -2.69
C ASP A 63 -4.16 14.31 -4.22
N GLY A 64 -5.12 13.56 -4.76
CA GLY A 64 -5.29 13.41 -6.19
C GLY A 64 -4.45 12.29 -6.82
N CYS A 65 -3.65 11.60 -6.03
CA CYS A 65 -2.81 10.51 -6.52
C CYS A 65 -3.67 9.29 -6.82
N THR A 66 -3.61 8.79 -8.05
CA THR A 66 -4.35 7.60 -8.45
C THR A 66 -3.47 6.37 -8.27
N ILE A 67 -4.02 5.33 -7.63
CA ILE A 67 -3.31 4.08 -7.40
C ILE A 67 -3.98 2.96 -8.18
N ARG A 68 -3.19 2.19 -8.90
CA ARG A 68 -3.63 1.01 -9.64
C ARG A 68 -3.05 -0.25 -9.02
N GLY A 69 -3.82 -1.33 -9.08
CA GLY A 69 -3.42 -2.60 -8.49
C GLY A 69 -3.58 -2.60 -6.98
N ARG A 70 -3.21 -3.71 -6.36
CA ARG A 70 -3.26 -3.81 -4.90
C ARG A 70 -2.25 -2.88 -4.28
N PHE A 71 -2.62 -2.30 -3.15
CA PHE A 71 -1.66 -1.53 -2.35
C PHE A 71 -1.95 -1.77 -0.88
N LEU A 72 -1.02 -1.39 -0.04
CA LEU A 72 -1.18 -1.53 1.39
C LEU A 72 -0.93 -0.21 2.11
N VAL A 73 -1.58 -0.07 3.25
CA VAL A 73 -1.38 1.06 4.15
C VAL A 73 -0.81 0.51 5.43
N CYS A 74 0.28 1.08 5.89
CA CYS A 74 0.95 0.62 7.10
C CYS A 74 1.36 1.79 7.98
N GLY A 75 1.45 1.53 9.28
CA GLY A 75 2.05 2.47 10.20
C GLY A 75 3.57 2.45 10.04
N LEU A 76 4.17 3.61 10.02
CA LEU A 76 5.63 3.74 9.97
C LEU A 76 6.16 3.84 11.39
N SER A 77 7.10 2.98 11.72
CA SER A 77 7.71 2.98 13.04
C SER A 77 8.65 4.16 13.20
N GLU A 78 8.58 4.79 14.36
CA GLU A 78 9.51 5.83 14.75
C GLU A 78 10.50 5.24 15.75
N SER A 79 11.29 4.40 15.33
CA SER A 79 12.30 3.89 16.24
C SER A 79 13.49 4.81 16.32
#